data_db8ed88c3045bb0989cdefed15322f13
#
_entry.id   db8ed88c3045bb0989cdefed15322f13
#
_cell.length_a   1.000
_cell.length_b   1.000
_cell.length_c   1.000
_cell.angle_alpha   90.00
_cell.angle_beta   90.00
_cell.angle_gamma   90.00
#
_symmetry.space_group_name_H-M   'P 1'
#
loop_
_entity.id
_entity.type
_entity.pdbx_description
1 polymer ?
#
loop_
_entity_poly.entity_id
_entity_poly.type
_entity_poly.pdbx_seq_one_letter_code
_entity_poly.pdbx_strand_id
1 'polypeptide(L)'
;LPPQPPGGLASAVCGPSGSHKDRRLRTIAPRENGGNMDVKQMQVGTTLLLPCFVDGCLLSIGDVHFAQGDGEVSGTAIEMDATVTVKLQVRKGLGAQVKQPHFEGGRQLKRLAPQRFYATVGYPLKAPGVVPATHAYLNGTKIGPLSNLSEDVTLAARDALLQMIDWLVTNKGLTRQQAYALSSVAVDLRISNLVDTPNFAGSA
;
A
#
# COMPACT_ATOMS: atom_id res chain seq x y z
N LEU A 1 9.55 14.33 11.31
CA LEU A 1 8.49 13.34 11.30
C LEU A 1 7.22 13.96 11.81
N PRO A 2 6.11 13.67 11.15
CA PRO A 2 4.85 14.05 11.74
C PRO A 2 4.71 13.39 13.13
N PRO A 3 4.09 14.06 14.09
CA PRO A 3 3.78 13.45 15.37
C PRO A 3 2.92 12.21 15.17
N GLN A 4 2.97 11.29 16.10
CA GLN A 4 2.15 10.09 16.06
C GLN A 4 0.67 10.47 15.96
N PRO A 5 -0.12 9.87 15.07
CA PRO A 5 -1.55 10.11 15.04
C PRO A 5 -2.21 9.68 16.36
N PRO A 6 -3.36 10.25 16.69
CA PRO A 6 -4.14 9.80 17.87
C PRO A 6 -4.34 8.28 17.81
N GLY A 7 -4.07 7.58 18.91
CA GLY A 7 -4.18 6.11 18.99
C GLY A 7 -2.86 5.35 18.77
N GLY A 8 -1.79 6.01 18.37
CA GLY A 8 -0.47 5.39 18.36
C GLY A 8 0.12 5.31 19.79
N LEU A 9 1.23 4.56 19.97
CA LEU A 9 1.96 4.49 21.23
C LEU A 9 2.46 5.89 21.64
N ALA A 10 1.71 6.57 22.48
CA ALA A 10 2.01 7.94 22.92
C ALA A 10 3.39 8.03 23.60
N SER A 11 3.82 6.95 24.26
CA SER A 11 5.10 6.82 24.95
C SER A 11 6.29 6.45 24.03
N ALA A 12 6.06 6.19 22.74
CA ALA A 12 7.16 5.97 21.80
C ALA A 12 8.09 7.18 21.77
N VAL A 13 9.39 6.96 21.56
CA VAL A 13 10.43 8.00 21.61
C VAL A 13 10.06 9.26 20.82
N CYS A 14 9.42 9.10 19.66
CA CYS A 14 8.93 10.17 18.81
C CYS A 14 7.40 10.36 18.86
N GLY A 15 6.71 9.73 19.80
CA GLY A 15 5.27 9.89 20.03
C GLY A 15 4.95 11.24 20.72
N PRO A 16 3.65 11.60 20.85
CA PRO A 16 3.23 12.88 21.42
C PRO A 16 3.76 13.17 22.83
N SER A 17 3.99 12.14 23.65
CA SER A 17 4.60 12.23 24.98
C SER A 17 6.02 11.69 25.04
N GLY A 18 6.62 11.35 23.88
CA GLY A 18 7.97 10.84 23.81
C GLY A 18 9.05 11.90 24.05
N SER A 19 10.25 11.45 24.46
CA SER A 19 11.38 12.33 24.76
C SER A 19 11.88 13.14 23.56
N HIS A 20 11.54 12.72 22.34
CA HIS A 20 11.97 13.37 21.10
C HIS A 20 10.79 13.75 20.20
N LYS A 21 9.64 14.03 20.78
CA LYS A 21 8.40 14.39 20.06
C LYS A 21 8.55 15.51 19.02
N ASP A 22 9.44 16.45 19.28
CA ASP A 22 9.65 17.64 18.42
C ASP A 22 10.90 17.56 17.55
N ARG A 23 11.66 16.46 17.62
CA ARG A 23 13.01 16.40 17.01
C ARG A 23 13.20 15.25 16.04
N ARG A 24 12.33 14.27 16.02
CA ARG A 24 12.51 13.05 15.23
C ARG A 24 11.23 12.63 14.54
N LEU A 25 11.43 11.98 13.42
CA LEU A 25 10.38 11.48 12.57
C LEU A 25 10.10 10.02 12.92
N ARG A 26 8.84 9.59 12.78
CA ARG A 26 8.47 8.18 12.88
C ARG A 26 8.90 7.44 11.62
N THR A 27 9.29 6.19 11.78
CA THR A 27 9.69 5.32 10.67
C THR A 27 8.50 4.63 9.99
N ILE A 28 7.31 4.64 10.60
CA ILE A 28 6.10 3.98 10.06
C ILE A 28 5.64 4.57 8.71
N ALA A 29 5.71 5.89 8.55
CA ALA A 29 5.26 6.51 7.31
C ALA A 29 6.39 6.54 6.27
N PRO A 30 6.19 6.01 5.06
CA PRO A 30 7.15 6.18 3.96
C PRO A 30 7.21 7.65 3.55
N ARG A 31 8.38 8.08 3.11
CA ARG A 31 8.64 9.46 2.74
C ARG A 31 9.54 9.56 1.51
N GLU A 32 9.88 10.81 1.16
CA GLU A 32 10.78 11.13 0.05
C GLU A 32 12.17 10.47 0.15
N ASN A 33 12.62 10.17 1.36
CA ASN A 33 13.90 9.49 1.62
C ASN A 33 13.75 7.94 1.74
N GLY A 34 12.59 7.40 1.48
CA GLY A 34 12.29 5.97 1.65
C GLY A 34 11.49 5.71 2.94
N GLY A 35 11.97 4.78 3.75
CA GLY A 35 11.32 4.33 4.99
C GLY A 35 10.45 3.11 4.74
N ASN A 36 9.32 3.04 5.42
CA ASN A 36 8.37 1.93 5.43
C ASN A 36 7.54 1.90 4.12
N MET A 37 8.15 1.48 3.03
CA MET A 37 7.55 1.55 1.68
C MET A 37 6.70 0.33 1.31
N ASP A 38 7.03 -0.81 1.88
CA ASP A 38 6.33 -2.10 1.69
C ASP A 38 6.06 -2.45 0.22
N VAL A 39 7.08 -2.24 -0.61
CA VAL A 39 7.02 -2.47 -2.06
C VAL A 39 7.63 -3.83 -2.38
N LYS A 40 6.81 -4.83 -2.69
CA LYS A 40 7.28 -6.21 -2.95
C LYS A 40 8.23 -6.36 -4.14
N GLN A 41 8.31 -5.36 -5.03
CA GLN A 41 9.28 -5.31 -6.11
C GLN A 41 10.71 -5.04 -5.62
N MET A 42 10.87 -4.58 -4.39
CA MET A 42 12.17 -4.36 -3.74
C MET A 42 12.76 -5.68 -3.24
N GLN A 43 13.37 -6.43 -4.14
CA GLN A 43 13.92 -7.74 -3.89
C GLN A 43 15.29 -7.92 -4.56
N VAL A 44 15.92 -9.06 -4.35
CA VAL A 44 17.23 -9.37 -4.93
C VAL A 44 17.26 -9.09 -6.42
N GLY A 45 18.25 -8.29 -6.86
CA GLY A 45 18.41 -7.86 -8.25
C GLY A 45 17.66 -6.58 -8.63
N THR A 46 16.95 -5.96 -7.69
CA THR A 46 16.37 -4.63 -7.90
C THR A 46 17.35 -3.54 -7.51
N THR A 47 17.38 -2.46 -8.25
CA THR A 47 18.08 -1.22 -7.89
C THR A 47 17.08 -0.24 -7.30
N LEU A 48 17.34 0.19 -6.08
CA LEU A 48 16.59 1.27 -5.42
C LEU A 48 17.37 2.57 -5.57
N LEU A 49 16.74 3.61 -6.12
CA LEU A 49 17.27 4.96 -6.21
C LEU A 49 16.64 5.80 -5.09
N LEU A 50 17.45 6.35 -4.23
CA LEU A 50 17.02 7.21 -3.13
C LEU A 50 17.68 8.59 -3.25
N PRO A 51 16.94 9.68 -3.02
CA PRO A 51 17.56 10.99 -2.85
C PRO A 51 18.36 11.02 -1.54
N CYS A 52 19.49 11.71 -1.58
CA CYS A 52 20.38 11.86 -0.44
C CYS A 52 20.24 13.28 0.10
N PHE A 53 19.64 13.46 1.27
CA PHE A 53 19.33 14.77 1.85
C PHE A 53 20.38 15.23 2.88
N VAL A 54 21.24 14.34 3.33
CA VAL A 54 22.28 14.63 4.33
C VAL A 54 23.62 14.04 3.91
N ASP A 55 24.71 14.59 4.42
CA ASP A 55 26.05 14.08 4.15
C ASP A 55 26.16 12.62 4.58
N GLY A 56 26.76 11.81 3.70
CA GLY A 56 26.89 10.36 3.92
C GLY A 56 25.61 9.56 3.63
N CYS A 57 24.51 10.18 3.26
CA CYS A 57 23.19 9.60 2.96
C CYS A 57 22.59 8.72 4.08
N LEU A 58 23.37 8.14 4.94
CA LEU A 58 23.02 7.37 6.14
C LEU A 58 21.99 6.26 5.88
N LEU A 59 22.28 5.35 4.95
CA LEU A 59 21.42 4.22 4.64
C LEU A 59 21.23 3.30 5.85
N SER A 60 19.99 2.92 6.11
CA SER A 60 19.63 1.82 7.00
C SER A 60 18.61 0.91 6.31
N ILE A 61 18.62 -0.38 6.65
CA ILE A 61 17.73 -1.40 6.09
C ILE A 61 17.16 -2.19 7.27
N GLY A 62 15.87 -2.49 7.18
CA GLY A 62 15.18 -3.31 8.17
C GLY A 62 13.92 -3.89 7.55
N ASP A 63 13.16 -4.65 8.33
CA ASP A 63 11.82 -5.13 8.00
C ASP A 63 11.81 -5.97 6.71
N VAL A 64 12.55 -7.07 6.73
CA VAL A 64 12.64 -7.97 5.58
C VAL A 64 11.47 -8.93 5.57
N HIS A 65 10.79 -9.02 4.43
CA HIS A 65 9.61 -9.86 4.23
C HIS A 65 9.93 -11.08 3.35
N PHE A 66 9.50 -12.26 3.77
CA PHE A 66 9.52 -13.47 2.94
C PHE A 66 8.45 -13.39 1.84
N ALA A 67 7.27 -12.92 2.18
CA ALA A 67 6.14 -12.74 1.26
C ALA A 67 5.24 -11.60 1.71
N GLN A 68 4.75 -10.84 0.74
CA GLN A 68 3.82 -9.74 0.93
C GLN A 68 2.91 -9.64 -0.31
N GLY A 69 1.62 -9.40 -0.10
CA GLY A 69 0.70 -8.95 -1.15
C GLY A 69 0.81 -7.43 -1.37
N ASP A 70 0.49 -6.96 -2.56
CA ASP A 70 0.43 -5.52 -2.82
C ASP A 70 -0.62 -4.86 -1.92
N GLY A 71 -0.20 -3.86 -1.15
CA GLY A 71 -1.05 -3.15 -0.21
C GLY A 71 -0.89 -3.59 1.25
N GLU A 72 -0.30 -4.76 1.53
CA GLU A 72 -0.07 -5.25 2.91
C GLU A 72 -1.28 -4.99 3.83
N VAL A 73 -2.45 -5.41 3.39
CA VAL A 73 -3.76 -4.89 3.79
C VAL A 73 -4.14 -5.06 5.26
N SER A 74 -3.51 -5.98 5.96
CA SER A 74 -3.71 -6.16 7.42
C SER A 74 -2.59 -5.51 8.26
N GLY A 75 -1.62 -4.85 7.61
CA GLY A 75 -0.47 -4.24 8.26
C GLY A 75 0.61 -5.25 8.66
N THR A 76 0.68 -6.40 8.00
CA THR A 76 1.72 -7.40 8.22
C THR A 76 1.99 -8.21 6.96
N ALA A 77 3.23 -8.61 6.79
CA ALA A 77 3.70 -9.57 5.81
C ALA A 77 4.12 -10.88 6.51
N ILE A 78 4.86 -11.75 5.83
CA ILE A 78 5.62 -12.80 6.50
C ILE A 78 7.00 -12.22 6.82
N GLU A 79 7.11 -11.68 8.02
CA GLU A 79 8.29 -11.04 8.55
C GLU A 79 9.41 -12.06 8.80
N MET A 80 10.67 -11.67 8.57
CA MET A 80 11.79 -12.57 8.78
C MET A 80 13.10 -11.85 9.09
N ASP A 81 13.96 -12.52 9.82
CA ASP A 81 15.37 -12.13 9.93
C ASP A 81 16.10 -12.40 8.61
N ALA A 82 16.99 -11.49 8.21
CA ALA A 82 17.80 -11.68 7.02
C ALA A 82 19.14 -10.95 7.08
N THR A 83 20.12 -11.49 6.38
CA THR A 83 21.36 -10.79 6.04
C THR A 83 21.22 -10.18 4.65
N VAL A 84 21.33 -8.86 4.56
CA VAL A 84 21.17 -8.12 3.29
C VAL A 84 22.54 -7.68 2.79
N THR A 85 22.85 -8.04 1.52
CA THR A 85 24.05 -7.57 0.83
C THR A 85 23.64 -6.56 -0.24
N VAL A 86 24.18 -5.35 -0.18
CA VAL A 86 23.87 -4.27 -1.12
C VAL A 86 25.15 -3.72 -1.78
N LYS A 87 25.01 -3.30 -3.03
CA LYS A 87 26.02 -2.50 -3.72
C LYS A 87 25.61 -1.03 -3.70
N LEU A 88 26.38 -0.20 -3.03
CA LEU A 88 26.11 1.23 -2.96
C LEU A 88 26.83 1.98 -4.07
N GLN A 89 26.13 2.95 -4.65
CA GLN A 89 26.68 3.83 -5.68
C GLN A 89 26.05 5.22 -5.58
N VAL A 90 26.88 6.26 -5.56
CA VAL A 90 26.42 7.65 -5.66
C VAL A 90 26.29 8.02 -7.12
N ARG A 91 25.06 8.38 -7.57
CA ARG A 91 24.77 8.89 -8.93
C ARG A 91 24.64 10.41 -8.87
N LYS A 92 25.77 11.11 -8.98
CA LYS A 92 25.80 12.60 -8.96
C LYS A 92 24.98 13.18 -10.12
N GLY A 93 24.28 14.27 -9.87
CA GLY A 93 23.48 14.98 -10.88
C GLY A 93 22.06 14.47 -11.07
N LEU A 94 21.68 13.33 -10.50
CA LEU A 94 20.32 12.79 -10.62
C LEU A 94 19.34 13.35 -9.57
N GLY A 95 19.78 14.07 -8.56
CA GLY A 95 18.91 14.58 -7.49
C GLY A 95 17.80 15.54 -7.97
N ALA A 96 17.95 16.17 -9.14
CA ALA A 96 16.88 16.96 -9.73
C ALA A 96 15.72 16.10 -10.28
N GLN A 97 16.01 14.85 -10.66
CA GLN A 97 15.07 13.92 -11.28
C GLN A 97 14.51 12.92 -10.25
N VAL A 98 15.36 12.42 -9.35
CA VAL A 98 14.99 11.45 -8.32
C VAL A 98 14.73 12.20 -7.01
N LYS A 99 13.51 12.67 -6.82
CA LYS A 99 13.06 13.39 -5.62
C LYS A 99 12.38 12.51 -4.58
N GLN A 100 12.04 11.30 -4.97
CA GLN A 100 11.39 10.26 -4.18
C GLN A 100 11.99 8.91 -4.57
N PRO A 101 11.73 7.81 -3.84
CA PRO A 101 12.23 6.50 -4.21
C PRO A 101 11.79 6.07 -5.61
N HIS A 102 12.73 5.62 -6.43
CA HIS A 102 12.47 4.96 -7.70
C HIS A 102 13.06 3.54 -7.69
N PHE A 103 12.47 2.64 -8.44
CA PHE A 103 12.90 1.25 -8.56
C PHE A 103 13.24 0.91 -10.01
N GLU A 104 14.38 0.27 -10.20
CA GLU A 104 14.76 -0.35 -11.47
C GLU A 104 14.86 -1.85 -11.26
N GLY A 105 14.07 -2.62 -11.98
CA GLY A 105 14.06 -4.07 -11.89
C GLY A 105 14.13 -4.73 -13.26
N GLY A 106 14.32 -6.04 -13.29
CA GLY A 106 14.49 -6.81 -14.50
C GLY A 106 13.71 -8.13 -14.50
N ARG A 107 14.22 -9.11 -15.23
CA ARG A 107 13.54 -10.40 -15.45
C ARG A 107 13.27 -11.19 -14.18
N GLN A 108 14.00 -10.95 -13.11
CA GLN A 108 13.77 -11.57 -11.80
C GLN A 108 12.37 -11.28 -11.24
N LEU A 109 11.75 -10.17 -11.66
CA LEU A 109 10.39 -9.81 -11.22
C LEU A 109 9.29 -10.70 -11.85
N LYS A 110 9.60 -11.51 -12.85
CA LYS A 110 8.63 -12.44 -13.46
C LYS A 110 8.02 -13.42 -12.44
N ARG A 111 8.77 -13.76 -11.38
CA ARG A 111 8.28 -14.62 -10.31
C ARG A 111 7.14 -14.02 -9.49
N LEU A 112 6.94 -12.69 -9.55
CA LEU A 112 5.84 -11.99 -8.91
C LEU A 112 4.52 -12.09 -9.69
N ALA A 113 4.57 -12.54 -10.94
CA ALA A 113 3.39 -12.72 -11.77
C ALA A 113 2.80 -14.13 -11.54
N PRO A 114 1.54 -14.25 -11.08
CA PRO A 114 0.90 -15.54 -10.89
C PRO A 114 0.64 -16.21 -12.26
N GLN A 115 0.87 -17.52 -12.34
CA GLN A 115 0.50 -18.31 -13.53
C GLN A 115 -1.01 -18.56 -13.62
N ARG A 116 -1.67 -18.62 -12.48
CA ARG A 116 -3.11 -18.73 -12.31
C ARG A 116 -3.56 -17.78 -11.22
N PHE A 117 -4.70 -17.15 -11.40
CA PHE A 117 -5.25 -16.24 -10.42
C PHE A 117 -6.78 -16.36 -10.34
N TYR A 118 -7.31 -15.93 -9.23
CA TYR A 118 -8.69 -15.55 -9.04
C TYR A 118 -8.69 -14.08 -8.61
N ALA A 119 -9.57 -13.29 -9.14
CA ALA A 119 -9.63 -11.88 -8.79
C ALA A 119 -11.08 -11.45 -8.52
N THR A 120 -11.23 -10.53 -7.60
CA THR A 120 -12.47 -9.79 -7.34
C THR A 120 -12.32 -8.35 -7.82
N VAL A 121 -13.41 -7.74 -8.24
CA VAL A 121 -13.42 -6.34 -8.69
C VAL A 121 -14.34 -5.55 -7.76
N GLY A 122 -13.83 -4.45 -7.25
CA GLY A 122 -14.54 -3.56 -6.35
C GLY A 122 -14.79 -2.18 -6.96
N TYR A 123 -15.83 -1.55 -6.49
CA TYR A 123 -16.27 -0.21 -6.91
C TYR A 123 -16.32 0.74 -5.71
N PRO A 124 -16.21 2.06 -5.92
CA PRO A 124 -16.14 3.05 -4.83
C PRO A 124 -17.52 3.34 -4.25
N LEU A 125 -18.18 2.33 -3.69
CA LEU A 125 -19.52 2.42 -3.13
C LEU A 125 -19.52 3.07 -1.74
N LYS A 126 -20.39 4.04 -1.54
CA LYS A 126 -20.68 4.64 -0.22
C LYS A 126 -21.90 3.99 0.40
N ALA A 127 -22.17 4.35 1.67
CA ALA A 127 -23.43 3.99 2.30
C ALA A 127 -24.62 4.61 1.54
N PRO A 128 -25.78 3.95 1.50
CA PRO A 128 -26.97 4.47 0.83
C PRO A 128 -27.31 5.90 1.28
N GLY A 129 -27.70 6.75 0.34
CA GLY A 129 -28.07 8.14 0.58
C GLY A 129 -26.91 9.15 0.71
N VAL A 130 -25.66 8.71 0.62
CA VAL A 130 -24.48 9.60 0.71
C VAL A 130 -23.90 9.79 -0.71
N VAL A 131 -24.48 10.71 -1.47
CA VAL A 131 -23.96 11.10 -2.80
C VAL A 131 -23.51 12.56 -2.75
N PRO A 132 -22.28 12.87 -3.16
CA PRO A 132 -21.81 14.26 -3.24
C PRO A 132 -22.74 15.10 -4.15
N ALA A 133 -22.88 16.38 -3.85
CA ALA A 133 -23.68 17.30 -4.67
C ALA A 133 -23.21 17.35 -6.14
N THR A 134 -21.91 17.19 -6.37
CA THR A 134 -21.30 17.11 -7.71
C THR A 134 -21.77 15.91 -8.53
N HIS A 135 -22.31 14.88 -7.85
CA HIS A 135 -22.81 13.65 -8.45
C HIS A 135 -24.33 13.49 -8.31
N ALA A 136 -25.06 14.60 -8.06
CA ALA A 136 -26.52 14.57 -7.88
C ALA A 136 -27.28 13.93 -9.04
N TYR A 137 -26.74 13.96 -10.26
CA TYR A 137 -27.27 13.30 -11.44
C TYR A 137 -27.34 11.75 -11.29
N LEU A 138 -26.55 11.17 -10.38
CA LEU A 138 -26.56 9.74 -10.07
C LEU A 138 -27.70 9.33 -9.13
N ASN A 139 -28.44 10.26 -8.57
CA ASN A 139 -29.60 10.00 -7.70
C ASN A 139 -30.89 9.62 -8.44
N GLY A 140 -30.83 9.50 -9.76
CA GLY A 140 -31.99 9.16 -10.56
C GLY A 140 -32.46 7.70 -10.41
N THR A 141 -33.71 7.43 -10.64
CA THR A 141 -34.30 6.08 -10.56
C THR A 141 -33.65 5.07 -11.50
N LYS A 142 -33.11 5.53 -12.64
CA LYS A 142 -32.46 4.67 -13.62
C LYS A 142 -31.10 4.12 -13.16
N ILE A 143 -30.46 4.79 -12.23
CA ILE A 143 -29.12 4.46 -11.73
C ILE A 143 -29.10 4.39 -10.20
N GLY A 144 -30.22 4.14 -9.57
CA GLY A 144 -30.37 4.08 -8.12
C GLY A 144 -29.26 3.29 -7.39
N PRO A 145 -28.89 2.08 -7.83
CA PRO A 145 -27.77 1.34 -7.23
C PRO A 145 -26.42 2.03 -7.39
N LEU A 146 -26.23 2.85 -8.42
CA LEU A 146 -24.98 3.56 -8.72
C LEU A 146 -24.92 4.94 -8.06
N SER A 147 -26.01 5.41 -7.46
CA SER A 147 -26.07 6.71 -6.78
C SER A 147 -25.10 6.83 -5.60
N ASN A 148 -24.55 5.71 -5.14
CA ASN A 148 -23.59 5.64 -4.04
C ASN A 148 -22.11 5.72 -4.48
N LEU A 149 -21.82 5.90 -5.75
CA LEU A 149 -20.45 5.98 -6.24
C LEU A 149 -19.73 7.21 -5.70
N SER A 150 -18.42 7.09 -5.56
CA SER A 150 -17.52 8.11 -5.04
C SER A 150 -16.28 8.24 -5.90
N GLU A 151 -15.62 9.37 -5.86
CA GLU A 151 -14.29 9.59 -6.45
C GLU A 151 -13.14 9.10 -5.53
N ASP A 152 -13.43 8.23 -4.59
CA ASP A 152 -12.44 7.67 -3.67
C ASP A 152 -12.04 6.25 -4.12
N VAL A 153 -10.87 6.14 -4.75
CA VAL A 153 -10.32 4.85 -5.19
C VAL A 153 -10.05 3.89 -4.03
N THR A 154 -9.87 4.42 -2.80
CA THR A 154 -9.69 3.58 -1.61
C THR A 154 -10.94 2.76 -1.31
N LEU A 155 -12.14 3.32 -1.58
CA LEU A 155 -13.39 2.56 -1.45
C LEU A 155 -13.47 1.43 -2.47
N ALA A 156 -13.00 1.62 -3.70
CA ALA A 156 -12.94 0.56 -4.72
C ALA A 156 -11.98 -0.56 -4.29
N ALA A 157 -10.80 -0.21 -3.82
CA ALA A 157 -9.83 -1.19 -3.30
C ALA A 157 -10.38 -1.96 -2.08
N ARG A 158 -11.04 -1.26 -1.17
CA ARG A 158 -11.69 -1.87 0.00
C ARG A 158 -12.79 -2.84 -0.40
N ASP A 159 -13.64 -2.46 -1.35
CA ASP A 159 -14.73 -3.32 -1.83
C ASP A 159 -14.18 -4.59 -2.48
N ALA A 160 -13.18 -4.48 -3.36
CA ALA A 160 -12.48 -5.63 -3.95
C ALA A 160 -11.93 -6.57 -2.88
N LEU A 161 -11.24 -6.03 -1.88
CA LEU A 161 -10.66 -6.81 -0.78
C LEU A 161 -11.73 -7.52 0.05
N LEU A 162 -12.83 -6.85 0.38
CA LEU A 162 -13.92 -7.47 1.14
C LEU A 162 -14.53 -8.65 0.39
N GLN A 163 -14.74 -8.53 -0.92
CA GLN A 163 -15.21 -9.63 -1.76
C GLN A 163 -14.21 -10.78 -1.82
N MET A 164 -12.91 -10.51 -1.90
CA MET A 164 -11.86 -11.53 -1.85
C MET A 164 -11.87 -12.27 -0.51
N ILE A 165 -11.97 -11.55 0.61
CA ILE A 165 -12.09 -12.15 1.95
C ILE A 165 -13.33 -13.06 2.02
N ASP A 166 -14.48 -12.61 1.55
CA ASP A 166 -15.72 -13.39 1.54
C ASP A 166 -15.58 -14.64 0.65
N TRP A 167 -14.91 -14.53 -0.48
CA TRP A 167 -14.62 -15.66 -1.35
C TRP A 167 -13.68 -16.69 -0.68
N LEU A 168 -12.63 -16.22 -0.01
CA LEU A 168 -11.69 -17.08 0.74
C LEU A 168 -12.40 -17.81 1.88
N VAL A 169 -13.27 -17.13 2.61
CA VAL A 169 -14.09 -17.76 3.66
C VAL A 169 -14.96 -18.86 3.08
N THR A 170 -15.71 -18.54 2.01
CA THR A 170 -16.70 -19.46 1.42
C THR A 170 -16.04 -20.65 0.72
N ASN A 171 -14.98 -20.43 -0.05
CA ASN A 171 -14.41 -21.42 -0.95
C ASN A 171 -13.17 -22.14 -0.41
N LYS A 172 -12.52 -21.58 0.62
CA LYS A 172 -11.32 -22.17 1.25
C LYS A 172 -11.54 -22.57 2.71
N GLY A 173 -12.72 -22.32 3.25
CA GLY A 173 -13.06 -22.68 4.63
C GLY A 173 -12.28 -21.91 5.70
N LEU A 174 -11.73 -20.74 5.35
CA LEU A 174 -11.00 -19.90 6.29
C LEU A 174 -11.95 -19.12 7.19
N THR A 175 -11.53 -18.80 8.41
CA THR A 175 -12.21 -17.77 9.17
C THR A 175 -11.97 -16.40 8.52
N ARG A 176 -12.81 -15.40 8.80
CA ARG A 176 -12.64 -14.05 8.25
C ARG A 176 -11.29 -13.43 8.62
N GLN A 177 -10.82 -13.67 9.83
CA GLN A 177 -9.51 -13.20 10.31
C GLN A 177 -8.36 -13.88 9.53
N GLN A 178 -8.44 -15.20 9.32
CA GLN A 178 -7.46 -15.93 8.52
C GLN A 178 -7.46 -15.45 7.06
N ALA A 179 -8.63 -15.24 6.47
CA ALA A 179 -8.75 -14.72 5.10
C ALA A 179 -8.15 -13.31 4.98
N TYR A 180 -8.36 -12.45 5.97
CA TYR A 180 -7.78 -11.11 6.01
C TYR A 180 -6.26 -11.15 6.15
N ALA A 181 -5.72 -11.96 7.07
CA ALA A 181 -4.28 -12.14 7.22
C ALA A 181 -3.64 -12.73 5.95
N LEU A 182 -4.28 -13.74 5.34
CA LEU A 182 -3.82 -14.31 4.07
C LEU A 182 -3.82 -13.27 2.95
N SER A 183 -4.84 -12.41 2.91
CA SER A 183 -4.89 -11.33 1.91
C SER A 183 -3.71 -10.38 2.03
N SER A 184 -3.22 -10.12 3.24
CA SER A 184 -2.07 -9.24 3.47
C SER A 184 -0.77 -9.77 2.87
N VAL A 185 -0.61 -11.11 2.84
CA VAL A 185 0.65 -11.74 2.39
C VAL A 185 0.61 -12.29 0.97
N ALA A 186 -0.59 -12.46 0.37
CA ALA A 186 -0.73 -13.18 -0.90
C ALA A 186 -1.69 -12.55 -1.92
N VAL A 187 -2.49 -11.56 -1.54
CA VAL A 187 -3.41 -10.87 -2.46
C VAL A 187 -2.80 -9.56 -2.93
N ASP A 188 -2.88 -9.29 -4.22
CA ASP A 188 -2.36 -8.07 -4.82
C ASP A 188 -3.49 -7.09 -5.08
N LEU A 189 -3.55 -5.99 -4.34
CA LEU A 189 -4.42 -4.87 -4.66
C LEU A 189 -3.88 -4.10 -5.87
N ARG A 190 -4.78 -3.82 -6.82
CA ARG A 190 -4.46 -3.06 -8.03
C ARG A 190 -5.52 -2.00 -8.31
N ILE A 191 -5.09 -0.88 -8.84
CA ILE A 191 -5.97 0.12 -9.44
C ILE A 191 -6.21 -0.33 -10.88
N SER A 192 -7.43 -0.74 -11.20
CA SER A 192 -7.77 -1.30 -12.51
C SER A 192 -8.29 -0.26 -13.48
N ASN A 193 -8.99 0.76 -12.98
CA ASN A 193 -9.55 1.84 -13.78
C ASN A 193 -9.62 3.15 -12.97
N LEU A 194 -9.11 4.25 -13.53
CA LEU A 194 -9.23 5.61 -13.00
C LEU A 194 -9.84 6.60 -14.00
N VAL A 195 -10.03 6.19 -15.26
CA VAL A 195 -10.40 7.13 -16.33
C VAL A 195 -11.90 7.43 -16.36
N ASP A 196 -12.73 6.57 -15.80
CA ASP A 196 -14.19 6.68 -15.85
C ASP A 196 -14.77 7.24 -14.56
N THR A 197 -14.28 8.38 -14.13
CA THR A 197 -14.76 9.07 -12.92
C THR A 197 -16.27 9.30 -12.94
N PRO A 198 -17.00 8.93 -11.88
CA PRO A 198 -16.57 8.36 -10.59
C PRO A 198 -16.54 6.82 -10.54
N ASN A 199 -16.54 6.15 -11.67
CA ASN A 199 -16.64 4.70 -11.78
C ASN A 199 -15.28 4.02 -11.68
N PHE A 200 -14.49 4.34 -10.67
CA PHE A 200 -13.20 3.69 -10.44
C PHE A 200 -13.35 2.21 -10.18
N ALA A 201 -12.35 1.42 -10.55
CA ALA A 201 -12.31 0.00 -10.24
C ALA A 201 -10.98 -0.37 -9.59
N GLY A 202 -11.06 -1.11 -8.48
CA GLY A 202 -9.95 -1.82 -7.87
C GLY A 202 -10.09 -3.33 -8.11
N SER A 203 -9.01 -4.08 -8.01
CA SER A 203 -9.05 -5.54 -7.98
C SER A 203 -8.15 -6.10 -6.90
N ALA A 204 -8.49 -7.28 -6.37
CA ALA A 204 -7.79 -7.99 -5.33
C ALA A 204 -7.65 -9.48 -5.68
#